data_0167070b4eae2a27a59f379702616095
#
_entry.id   0167070b4eae2a27a59f379702616095
#
_cell.length_a   1.000
_cell.length_b   1.000
_cell.length_c   1.000
_cell.angle_alpha   90.00
_cell.angle_beta   90.00
_cell.angle_gamma   90.00
#
_symmetry.space_group_name_H-M   'P 1'
#
loop_
_entity.id
_entity.type
_entity.pdbx_description
1 polymer ?
#
loop_
_entity_poly.entity_id
_entity_poly.type
_entity_poly.pdbx_seq_one_letter_code
_entity_poly.pdbx_strand_id
1 'polypeptide(L)'
;MSSGSKGFPKMGKPQETVDMTNLSIPEQIARVDEAINEAQYGVETTFLTSSHMVGTYALPKSLKKKIKCKISPSSIAGEWKLDIRPQI
;
A
#
# COMPACT_ATOMS: atom_id res chain seq x y z
N MET A 1 -27.15 -7.32 6.53
CA MET A 1 -26.83 -7.17 6.57
C MET A 1 -26.24 -6.71 6.44
N SER A 2 -26.31 -6.52 6.19
CA SER A 2 -25.80 -6.18 6.10
C SER A 2 -25.17 -5.77 5.73
N SER A 3 -25.19 -5.75 5.55
CA SER A 3 -24.65 -5.49 5.30
C SER A 3 -24.09 -5.17 4.74
N GLY A 4 -24.24 -5.17 4.49
CA GLY A 4 -23.76 -4.96 4.03
C GLY A 4 -23.28 -4.55 3.46
N SER A 5 -23.39 -4.35 3.28
CA SER A 5 -23.04 -3.96 2.85
C SER A 5 -22.32 -3.73 2.53
N LYS A 6 -22.13 -3.75 2.53
CA LYS A 6 -21.46 -3.60 2.25
C LYS A 6 -20.87 -3.85 1.44
N GLY A 7 -20.65 -3.87 1.31
CA GLY A 7 -20.04 -4.15 0.57
C GLY A 7 -20.06 -4.15 -0.63
N PHE A 8 -20.34 -3.68 -1.24
CA PHE A 8 -20.46 -3.58 -2.30
C PHE A 8 -19.86 -3.03 -2.92
N PRO A 9 -19.57 -3.15 -3.22
CA PRO A 9 -18.74 -2.84 -3.88
C PRO A 9 -18.62 -1.83 -4.42
N LYS A 10 -18.26 -1.35 -4.34
CA LYS A 10 -18.14 -0.38 -4.73
C LYS A 10 -17.40 -0.43 -5.74
N MET A 11 -17.57 -0.41 -6.57
CA MET A 11 -16.95 -0.49 -7.53
C MET A 11 -16.21 0.58 -7.73
N GLY A 12 -15.36 0.67 -8.42
CA GLY A 12 -14.51 1.71 -8.59
C GLY A 12 -13.93 2.08 -7.31
N LYS A 13 -13.82 1.15 -6.42
CA LYS A 13 -13.35 1.37 -5.26
C LYS A 13 -12.04 1.82 -5.33
N PRO A 14 -11.69 2.87 -4.90
CA PRO A 14 -10.38 3.35 -4.96
C PRO A 14 -9.47 2.55 -4.11
N GLN A 15 -8.28 2.96 -3.99
CA GLN A 15 -7.32 2.26 -3.20
C GLN A 15 -7.67 2.30 -1.76
N GLU A 16 -7.36 1.26 -1.06
CA GLU A 16 -7.49 1.19 0.35
C GLU A 16 -6.29 1.81 1.01
N THR A 17 -6.47 2.48 2.13
CA THR A 17 -5.37 3.01 2.91
C THR A 17 -5.17 2.13 4.13
N VAL A 18 -3.98 1.60 4.29
CA VAL A 18 -3.65 0.71 5.40
C VAL A 18 -2.64 1.39 6.29
N ASP A 19 -2.98 1.53 7.57
CA ASP A 19 -2.10 2.16 8.53
C ASP A 19 -1.18 1.11 9.12
N MET A 20 0.11 1.21 8.81
CA MET A 20 1.08 0.26 9.31
C MET A 20 1.94 0.80 10.43
N THR A 21 1.59 1.99 10.94
CA THR A 21 2.45 2.62 11.94
C THR A 21 2.52 1.84 13.24
N ASN A 22 1.57 0.96 13.50
CA ASN A 22 1.57 0.12 14.69
C ASN A 22 2.23 -1.23 14.49
N LEU A 23 2.68 -1.53 13.28
CA LEU A 23 3.25 -2.83 13.00
C LEU A 23 4.76 -2.78 13.13
N SER A 24 5.36 -3.93 13.41
CA SER A 24 6.81 -4.03 13.40
C SER A 24 7.32 -3.91 11.97
N ILE A 25 8.59 -3.61 11.81
CA ILE A 25 9.18 -3.45 10.48
C ILE A 25 9.03 -4.73 9.65
N PRO A 26 9.32 -5.91 10.18
CA PRO A 26 9.13 -7.14 9.38
C PRO A 26 7.68 -7.32 8.93
N GLU A 27 6.73 -6.95 9.77
CA GLU A 27 5.34 -7.06 9.39
C GLU A 27 4.97 -6.07 8.32
N GLN A 28 5.50 -4.86 8.40
CA GLN A 28 5.26 -3.87 7.38
C GLN A 28 5.80 -4.33 6.04
N ILE A 29 6.98 -4.92 6.05
CA ILE A 29 7.58 -5.43 4.82
C ILE A 29 6.74 -6.56 4.24
N ALA A 30 6.21 -7.42 5.08
CA ALA A 30 5.35 -8.50 4.61
C ALA A 30 4.09 -7.96 3.94
N ARG A 31 3.51 -6.91 4.51
CA ARG A 31 2.32 -6.30 3.91
C ARG A 31 2.64 -5.65 2.57
N VAL A 32 3.79 -5.01 2.49
CA VAL A 32 4.22 -4.38 1.25
C VAL A 32 4.42 -5.44 0.16
N ASP A 33 5.05 -6.55 0.50
CA ASP A 33 5.25 -7.63 -0.45
C ASP A 33 3.92 -8.15 -0.98
N GLU A 34 2.96 -8.32 -0.09
CA GLU A 34 1.64 -8.76 -0.48
C GLU A 34 0.99 -7.78 -1.45
N ALA A 35 1.09 -6.49 -1.13
CA ALA A 35 0.49 -5.47 -1.96
C ALA A 35 1.14 -5.41 -3.33
N ILE A 36 2.44 -5.60 -3.39
CA ILE A 36 3.14 -5.61 -4.67
C ILE A 36 2.66 -6.78 -5.52
N ASN A 37 2.49 -7.93 -4.91
CA ASN A 37 1.97 -9.08 -5.64
C ASN A 37 0.55 -8.82 -6.13
N GLU A 38 -0.29 -8.24 -5.30
CA GLU A 38 -1.67 -7.96 -5.67
C GLU A 38 -1.77 -6.89 -6.73
N ALA A 39 -0.83 -5.96 -6.75
CA ALA A 39 -0.83 -4.92 -7.76
C ALA A 39 -0.66 -5.49 -9.15
N GLN A 40 -0.05 -6.65 -9.27
CA GLN A 40 0.09 -7.31 -10.56
C GLN A 40 -1.27 -7.74 -11.10
N TYR A 41 -2.26 -7.83 -10.24
CA TYR A 41 -3.61 -8.21 -10.63
C TYR A 41 -4.57 -7.03 -10.61
N GLY A 42 -4.04 -5.82 -10.51
CA GLY A 42 -4.86 -4.62 -10.60
C GLY A 42 -5.26 -3.98 -9.29
N VAL A 43 -4.79 -4.50 -8.18
CA VAL A 43 -5.17 -3.95 -6.88
C VAL A 43 -4.29 -2.77 -6.54
N GLU A 44 -4.89 -1.68 -6.08
CA GLU A 44 -4.17 -0.48 -5.67
C GLU A 44 -4.23 -0.37 -4.16
N THR A 45 -3.10 -0.10 -3.54
CA THR A 45 -3.04 0.01 -2.09
C THR A 45 -2.19 1.20 -1.69
N THR A 46 -2.60 1.89 -0.64
CA THR A 46 -1.82 2.97 -0.05
C THR A 46 -1.52 2.60 1.38
N PHE A 47 -0.27 2.72 1.77
CA PHE A 47 0.13 2.44 3.15
C PHE A 47 0.59 3.71 3.84
N LEU A 48 0.36 3.76 5.15
CA LEU A 48 0.96 4.78 5.99
C LEU A 48 2.01 4.09 6.85
N THR A 49 3.21 4.62 6.87
CA THR A 49 4.28 4.04 7.64
C THR A 49 5.09 5.14 8.32
N SER A 50 5.64 4.86 9.48
CA SER A 50 6.54 5.77 10.15
C SER A 50 7.99 5.46 9.84
N SER A 51 8.25 4.48 8.97
CA SER A 51 9.60 4.09 8.62
C SER A 51 9.87 4.32 7.15
N HIS A 52 10.77 5.26 6.87
CA HIS A 52 11.18 5.51 5.49
C HIS A 52 11.87 4.29 4.89
N MET A 53 12.44 3.46 5.75
CA MET A 53 13.12 2.28 5.31
C MET A 53 12.19 1.30 4.59
N VAL A 54 10.94 1.22 5.05
CA VAL A 54 9.97 0.36 4.41
C VAL A 54 9.72 0.82 2.97
N GLY A 55 9.66 2.13 2.78
CA GLY A 55 9.49 2.67 1.44
C GLY A 55 10.67 2.38 0.54
N THR A 56 11.87 2.57 1.07
CA THR A 56 13.07 2.29 0.27
C THR A 56 13.21 0.82 -0.05
N TYR A 57 12.67 -0.06 0.79
CA TYR A 57 12.61 -1.47 0.46
C TYR A 57 11.63 -1.73 -0.68
N ALA A 58 10.50 -1.04 -0.65
CA ALA A 58 9.44 -1.28 -1.63
C ALA A 58 9.78 -0.80 -3.03
N LEU A 59 10.54 0.29 -3.13
CA LEU A 59 10.82 0.87 -4.43
C LEU A 59 11.49 -0.07 -5.41
N PRO A 60 12.66 -0.65 -5.07
CA PRO A 60 13.31 -1.54 -6.05
C PRO A 60 12.51 -2.81 -6.30
N LYS A 61 11.80 -3.28 -5.29
CA LYS A 61 11.00 -4.47 -5.45
C LYS A 61 9.89 -4.24 -6.45
N SER A 62 9.24 -3.07 -6.34
CA SER A 62 8.18 -2.70 -7.26
C SER A 62 8.71 -2.57 -8.68
N LEU A 63 9.87 -1.97 -8.84
CA LEU A 63 10.46 -1.83 -10.15
C LEU A 63 10.71 -3.17 -10.80
N LYS A 64 11.22 -4.12 -10.03
CA LYS A 64 11.48 -5.43 -10.53
C LYS A 64 10.24 -6.10 -11.05
N LYS A 65 9.11 -5.85 -10.44
CA LYS A 65 7.86 -6.47 -10.84
C LYS A 65 7.01 -5.57 -11.72
N LYS A 66 7.59 -4.45 -12.14
CA LYS A 66 6.91 -3.49 -13.02
C LYS A 66 5.65 -2.94 -12.38
N ILE A 67 5.76 -2.63 -11.11
CA ILE A 67 4.68 -2.04 -10.34
C ILE A 67 5.05 -0.60 -10.03
N LYS A 68 4.09 0.30 -10.05
CA LYS A 68 4.32 1.68 -9.71
C LYS A 68 4.34 1.85 -8.20
N CYS A 69 5.35 2.48 -7.69
CA CYS A 69 5.46 2.72 -6.26
C CYS A 69 5.93 4.14 -6.02
N LYS A 70 5.25 4.85 -5.14
CA LYS A 70 5.59 6.23 -4.87
C LYS A 70 5.57 6.49 -3.38
N ILE A 71 6.58 7.19 -2.89
CA ILE A 71 6.64 7.59 -1.50
C ILE A 71 6.44 9.09 -1.42
N SER A 72 5.58 9.54 -0.51
CA SER A 72 5.39 10.96 -0.29
C SER A 72 5.17 11.19 1.20
N PRO A 73 5.44 12.41 1.68
CA PRO A 73 5.18 12.68 3.09
C PRO A 73 3.70 12.67 3.37
N SER A 74 3.36 12.19 4.53
CA SER A 74 1.98 12.21 4.99
C SER A 74 1.67 13.57 5.60
N SER A 75 0.42 13.81 5.96
CA SER A 75 0.05 15.02 6.65
C SER A 75 0.57 15.04 8.07
N ILE A 76 1.00 13.90 8.58
CA ILE A 76 1.55 13.82 9.92
C ILE A 76 3.07 13.77 9.84
N ALA A 77 3.73 14.66 10.58
CA ALA A 77 5.19 14.69 10.56
C ALA A 77 5.76 13.35 11.00
N GLY A 78 6.76 12.87 10.29
CA GLY A 78 7.38 11.59 10.62
C GLY A 78 6.69 10.40 10.02
N GLU A 79 5.62 10.61 9.28
CA GLU A 79 4.93 9.52 8.60
C GLU A 79 4.99 9.71 7.09
N TRP A 80 4.98 8.59 6.40
CA TRP A 80 5.10 8.56 4.95
C TRP A 80 3.95 7.81 4.34
N LYS A 81 3.57 8.22 3.15
CA LYS A 81 2.53 7.57 2.39
C LYS A 81 3.18 6.79 1.26
N LEU A 82 2.86 5.53 1.17
CA LEU A 82 3.43 4.65 0.17
C LEU A 82 2.31 4.15 -0.74
N ASP A 83 2.32 4.60 -1.98
CA ASP A 83 1.31 4.20 -2.96
C ASP A 83 1.84 3.08 -3.81
N ILE A 84 1.11 1.99 -3.89
CA ILE A 84 1.46 0.85 -4.73
C ILE A 84 0.33 0.60 -5.70
N ARG A 85 0.63 0.69 -6.98
CA ARG A 85 -0.38 0.60 -8.03
C ARG A 85 0.11 -0.20 -9.21
N PRO A 86 -0.82 -0.76 -9.99
CA PRO A 86 -0.41 -1.43 -11.23
C PRO A 86 0.20 -0.42 -12.18
N GLN A 87 1.11 -0.89 -12.97
CA GLN A 87 1.84 -0.03 -13.84
C GLN A 87 1.07 0.35 -15.08
N ILE A 88 0.10 -0.26 -15.46
CA ILE A 88 -0.52 0.04 -16.64
C ILE A 88 -1.33 1.15 -16.67
#